data_484f6570d2abd5ad162e29d566cf09ee
#
_entry.id   484f6570d2abd5ad162e29d566cf09ee
#
_cell.length_a   1.000
_cell.length_b   1.000
_cell.length_c   1.000
_cell.angle_alpha   90.00
_cell.angle_beta   90.00
_cell.angle_gamma   90.00
#
_symmetry.space_group_name_H-M   'P 1'
#
loop_
_entity.id
_entity.type
_entity.pdbx_description
1 polymer ?
#
loop_
_entity_poly.entity_id
_entity_poly.type
_entity_poly.pdbx_seq_one_letter_code
_entity_poly.pdbx_strand_id
1 'polypeptide(L)'
;MSQLRKLSIKQRLFINGGALVIAMVIMLLILFYQGAQLTSLARTQQLVEQISADVLMFRRHEKDFMARTELKYQQRLNDHYQLMLQHTEELDALLQRHGIDQTPLRTFSGYTSSYQQKFNQLVESQQRLGLDAQSGLMGELRQTVQQLEERLDQLGQDNLTI
;
A
#
# COMPACT_ATOMS: atom_id res chain seq x y z
N MET A 1 -52.00 -37.22 3.47
CA MET A 1 -52.73 -36.08 2.87
C MET A 1 -54.18 -35.86 3.34
N SER A 2 -54.64 -36.56 4.36
CA SER A 2 -56.07 -36.57 4.72
C SER A 2 -56.49 -35.71 5.93
N GLN A 3 -55.54 -35.08 6.64
CA GLN A 3 -55.82 -34.27 7.84
C GLN A 3 -56.24 -32.82 7.55
N LEU A 4 -55.94 -32.28 6.38
CA LEU A 4 -56.26 -30.89 6.01
C LEU A 4 -57.78 -30.70 5.63
N ARG A 5 -58.53 -31.79 5.51
CA ARG A 5 -59.94 -31.72 5.04
C ARG A 5 -60.93 -31.35 6.12
N LYS A 6 -60.51 -31.35 7.41
CA LYS A 6 -61.39 -31.05 8.57
C LYS A 6 -61.23 -29.60 9.12
N LEU A 7 -60.37 -28.79 8.52
CA LEU A 7 -60.11 -27.42 8.99
C LEU A 7 -61.21 -26.46 8.47
N SER A 8 -61.70 -25.59 9.34
CA SER A 8 -62.61 -24.49 8.99
C SER A 8 -61.97 -23.57 7.92
N ILE A 9 -62.80 -22.98 7.06
CA ILE A 9 -62.34 -22.04 6.02
C ILE A 9 -61.45 -20.93 6.61
N LYS A 10 -61.79 -20.41 7.80
CA LYS A 10 -60.99 -19.43 8.52
C LYS A 10 -59.61 -19.97 8.89
N GLN A 11 -59.48 -21.19 9.36
CA GLN A 11 -58.20 -21.80 9.71
C GLN A 11 -57.31 -22.04 8.48
N ARG A 12 -57.91 -22.45 7.34
CA ARG A 12 -57.15 -22.59 6.08
C ARG A 12 -56.61 -21.24 5.59
N LEU A 13 -57.41 -20.19 5.73
CA LEU A 13 -56.97 -18.82 5.35
C LEU A 13 -55.82 -18.32 6.23
N PHE A 14 -55.90 -18.58 7.55
CA PHE A 14 -54.81 -18.22 8.49
C PHE A 14 -53.55 -19.02 8.25
N ILE A 15 -53.62 -20.31 7.95
CA ILE A 15 -52.46 -21.15 7.66
C ILE A 15 -51.79 -20.71 6.36
N ASN A 16 -52.57 -20.45 5.31
CA ASN A 16 -52.02 -20.01 4.03
C ASN A 16 -51.42 -18.59 4.14
N GLY A 17 -52.08 -17.69 4.86
CA GLY A 17 -51.52 -16.33 5.12
C GLY A 17 -50.23 -16.38 5.96
N GLY A 18 -50.23 -17.21 7.02
CA GLY A 18 -49.06 -17.44 7.85
C GLY A 18 -47.87 -18.04 7.06
N ALA A 19 -48.15 -19.05 6.20
CA ALA A 19 -47.14 -19.65 5.35
C ALA A 19 -46.51 -18.63 4.36
N LEU A 20 -47.32 -17.74 3.78
CA LEU A 20 -46.83 -16.67 2.91
C LEU A 20 -45.94 -15.68 3.66
N VAL A 21 -46.33 -15.27 4.87
CA VAL A 21 -45.52 -14.36 5.71
C VAL A 21 -44.19 -15.02 6.09
N ILE A 22 -44.20 -16.30 6.49
CA ILE A 22 -42.98 -17.03 6.80
C ILE A 22 -42.08 -17.16 5.58
N ALA A 23 -42.62 -17.49 4.41
CA ALA A 23 -41.85 -17.56 3.17
C ALA A 23 -41.19 -16.21 2.80
N MET A 24 -41.94 -15.10 3.00
CA MET A 24 -41.45 -13.77 2.76
C MET A 24 -40.29 -13.38 3.72
N VAL A 25 -40.43 -13.75 5.02
CA VAL A 25 -39.36 -13.53 6.02
C VAL A 25 -38.11 -14.34 5.68
N ILE A 26 -38.26 -15.60 5.30
CA ILE A 26 -37.14 -16.47 4.88
C ILE A 26 -36.45 -15.85 3.65
N MET A 27 -37.21 -15.39 2.67
CA MET A 27 -36.67 -14.77 1.47
C MET A 27 -35.88 -13.47 1.80
N LEU A 28 -36.41 -12.64 2.69
CA LEU A 28 -35.71 -11.44 3.15
C LEU A 28 -34.41 -11.77 3.89
N LEU A 29 -34.41 -12.80 4.74
CA LEU A 29 -33.20 -13.27 5.43
C LEU A 29 -32.14 -13.78 4.44
N ILE A 30 -32.54 -14.53 3.41
CA ILE A 30 -31.63 -15.00 2.35
C ILE A 30 -31.05 -13.81 1.57
N LEU A 31 -31.87 -12.84 1.17
CA LEU A 31 -31.40 -11.65 0.46
C LEU A 31 -30.44 -10.80 1.31
N PHE A 32 -30.74 -10.66 2.61
CA PHE A 32 -29.88 -9.96 3.55
C PHE A 32 -28.52 -10.65 3.71
N TYR A 33 -28.54 -11.98 3.86
CA TYR A 33 -27.31 -12.79 3.97
C TYR A 33 -26.46 -12.75 2.70
N GLN A 34 -27.07 -12.84 1.53
CA GLN A 34 -26.35 -12.74 0.25
C GLN A 34 -25.80 -11.33 0.00
N GLY A 35 -26.54 -10.28 0.37
CA GLY A 35 -26.10 -8.90 0.26
C GLY A 35 -24.83 -8.62 1.08
N ALA A 36 -24.74 -9.17 2.29
CA ALA A 36 -23.57 -9.03 3.15
C ALA A 36 -22.31 -9.71 2.56
N GLN A 37 -22.45 -10.82 1.85
CA GLN A 37 -21.32 -11.49 1.17
C GLN A 37 -20.83 -10.71 -0.06
N LEU A 38 -21.72 -10.14 -0.86
CA LEU A 38 -21.37 -9.38 -2.04
C LEU A 38 -20.59 -8.09 -1.69
N THR A 39 -20.96 -7.42 -0.60
CA THR A 39 -20.25 -6.22 -0.14
C THR A 39 -18.84 -6.53 0.36
N SER A 40 -18.62 -7.66 1.01
CA SER A 40 -17.28 -8.07 1.48
C SER A 40 -16.35 -8.41 0.31
N LEU A 41 -16.85 -9.07 -0.73
CA LEU A 41 -16.07 -9.39 -1.93
C LEU A 41 -15.67 -8.12 -2.70
N ALA A 42 -16.60 -7.18 -2.88
CA ALA A 42 -16.31 -5.88 -3.50
C ALA A 42 -15.26 -5.09 -2.71
N ARG A 43 -15.31 -5.11 -1.38
CA ARG A 43 -14.31 -4.44 -0.52
C ARG A 43 -12.93 -5.08 -0.66
N THR A 44 -12.86 -6.42 -0.69
CA THR A 44 -11.61 -7.16 -0.91
C THR A 44 -10.96 -6.77 -2.24
N GLN A 45 -11.74 -6.73 -3.32
CA GLN A 45 -11.25 -6.31 -4.62
C GLN A 45 -10.75 -4.87 -4.61
N GLN A 46 -11.49 -3.95 -4.00
CA GLN A 46 -11.09 -2.55 -3.86
C GLN A 46 -9.75 -2.41 -3.12
N LEU A 47 -9.54 -3.16 -2.02
CA LEU A 47 -8.28 -3.12 -1.27
C LEU A 47 -7.10 -3.64 -2.10
N VAL A 48 -7.28 -4.71 -2.87
CA VAL A 48 -6.25 -5.22 -3.78
C VAL A 48 -5.88 -4.18 -4.83
N GLU A 49 -6.86 -3.46 -5.39
CA GLU A 49 -6.61 -2.37 -6.34
C GLU A 49 -5.87 -1.20 -5.68
N GLN A 50 -6.23 -0.82 -4.46
CA GLN A 50 -5.54 0.23 -3.69
C GLN A 50 -4.09 -0.16 -3.39
N ILE A 51 -3.84 -1.39 -2.89
CA ILE A 51 -2.49 -1.90 -2.66
C ILE A 51 -1.66 -1.90 -3.96
N SER A 52 -2.27 -2.30 -5.07
CA SER A 52 -1.61 -2.27 -6.39
C SER A 52 -1.24 -0.84 -6.81
N ALA A 53 -2.12 0.13 -6.56
CA ALA A 53 -1.84 1.54 -6.82
C ALA A 53 -0.70 2.07 -5.93
N ASP A 54 -0.67 1.70 -4.64
CA ASP A 54 0.42 2.09 -3.72
C ASP A 54 1.78 1.55 -4.18
N VAL A 55 1.84 0.29 -4.66
CA VAL A 55 3.08 -0.28 -5.24
C VAL A 55 3.55 0.50 -6.47
N LEU A 56 2.62 0.95 -7.33
CA LEU A 56 2.97 1.80 -8.48
C LEU A 56 3.52 3.16 -8.02
N MET A 57 2.96 3.74 -6.96
CA MET A 57 3.47 4.99 -6.38
C MET A 57 4.87 4.82 -5.76
N PHE A 58 5.20 3.67 -5.16
CA PHE A 58 6.57 3.38 -4.72
C PHE A 58 7.56 3.47 -5.87
N ARG A 59 7.27 2.79 -6.98
CA ARG A 59 8.14 2.80 -8.17
C ARG A 59 8.27 4.19 -8.78
N ARG A 60 7.22 5.00 -8.70
CA ARG A 60 7.25 6.39 -9.16
C ARG A 60 8.18 7.21 -8.28
N HIS A 61 8.01 7.17 -6.95
CA HIS A 61 8.83 7.96 -6.02
C HIS A 61 10.29 7.50 -6.00
N GLU A 62 10.56 6.19 -6.14
CA GLU A 62 11.89 5.66 -6.36
C GLU A 62 12.55 6.29 -7.59
N LYS A 63 11.89 6.25 -8.74
CA LYS A 63 12.40 6.84 -9.99
C LYS A 63 12.60 8.35 -9.88
N ASP A 64 11.66 9.04 -9.25
CA ASP A 64 11.75 10.49 -9.02
C ASP A 64 12.95 10.82 -8.11
N PHE A 65 13.20 10.02 -7.07
CA PHE A 65 14.38 10.15 -6.22
C PHE A 65 15.68 9.91 -7.00
N MET A 66 15.74 8.80 -7.76
CA MET A 66 16.92 8.48 -8.58
C MET A 66 17.24 9.57 -9.62
N ALA A 67 16.22 10.23 -10.15
CA ALA A 67 16.39 11.29 -11.16
C ALA A 67 16.77 12.65 -10.56
N ARG A 68 16.34 12.95 -9.34
CA ARG A 68 16.42 14.32 -8.77
C ARG A 68 17.19 14.41 -7.47
N THR A 69 17.46 13.28 -6.80
CA THR A 69 18.15 13.18 -5.50
C THR A 69 17.55 14.05 -4.38
N GLU A 70 16.21 14.31 -4.43
CA GLU A 70 15.52 15.13 -3.47
C GLU A 70 14.84 14.28 -2.38
N LEU A 71 15.11 14.55 -1.10
CA LEU A 71 14.59 13.79 0.05
C LEU A 71 13.07 13.80 0.19
N LYS A 72 12.38 14.77 -0.43
CA LYS A 72 10.91 14.78 -0.46
C LYS A 72 10.30 13.51 -1.08
N TYR A 73 11.01 12.85 -1.99
CA TYR A 73 10.54 11.60 -2.61
C TYR A 73 10.69 10.41 -1.69
N GLN A 74 11.70 10.41 -0.79
CA GLN A 74 11.79 9.43 0.28
C GLN A 74 10.60 9.56 1.23
N GLN A 75 10.28 10.78 1.65
CA GLN A 75 9.14 11.01 2.52
C GLN A 75 7.83 10.54 1.87
N ARG A 76 7.58 10.91 0.61
CA ARG A 76 6.40 10.47 -0.13
C ARG A 76 6.30 8.95 -0.25
N LEU A 77 7.41 8.26 -0.49
CA LEU A 77 7.44 6.81 -0.52
C LEU A 77 7.07 6.23 0.84
N ASN A 78 7.60 6.78 1.93
CA ASN A 78 7.27 6.36 3.29
C ASN A 78 5.79 6.61 3.63
N ASP A 79 5.22 7.74 3.20
CA ASP A 79 3.79 8.04 3.40
C ASP A 79 2.91 7.00 2.69
N HIS A 80 3.21 6.68 1.43
CA HIS A 80 2.51 5.62 0.70
C HIS A 80 2.72 4.23 1.30
N TYR A 81 3.89 3.96 1.88
CA TYR A 81 4.13 2.71 2.60
C TYR A 81 3.19 2.57 3.81
N GLN A 82 2.98 3.63 4.57
CA GLN A 82 2.04 3.62 5.70
C GLN A 82 0.59 3.40 5.25
N LEU A 83 0.16 4.02 4.14
CA LEU A 83 -1.16 3.78 3.56
C LEU A 83 -1.33 2.32 3.12
N MET A 84 -0.32 1.78 2.45
CA MET A 84 -0.33 0.38 2.02
C MET A 84 -0.39 -0.59 3.20
N LEU A 85 0.29 -0.30 4.32
CA LEU A 85 0.19 -1.11 5.54
C LEU A 85 -1.25 -1.13 6.06
N GLN A 86 -1.93 0.02 6.11
CA GLN A 86 -3.34 0.11 6.53
C GLN A 86 -4.27 -0.72 5.62
N HIS A 87 -4.10 -0.61 4.29
CA HIS A 87 -4.87 -1.41 3.33
C HIS A 87 -4.60 -2.91 3.48
N THR A 88 -3.34 -3.28 3.75
CA THR A 88 -2.92 -4.67 3.95
C THR A 88 -3.51 -5.25 5.24
N GLU A 89 -3.52 -4.49 6.34
CA GLU A 89 -4.12 -4.89 7.61
C GLU A 89 -5.65 -5.07 7.48
N GLU A 90 -6.33 -4.16 6.77
CA GLU A 90 -7.76 -4.29 6.52
C GLU A 90 -8.06 -5.53 5.66
N LEU A 91 -7.24 -5.79 4.64
CA LEU A 91 -7.36 -6.98 3.79
C LEU A 91 -7.12 -8.26 4.60
N ASP A 92 -6.10 -8.29 5.48
CA ASP A 92 -5.81 -9.43 6.35
C ASP A 92 -7.00 -9.77 7.25
N ALA A 93 -7.60 -8.74 7.87
CA ALA A 93 -8.79 -8.91 8.70
C ALA A 93 -9.99 -9.45 7.93
N LEU A 94 -10.19 -9.05 6.67
CA LEU A 94 -11.26 -9.58 5.80
C LEU A 94 -10.99 -11.04 5.42
N LEU A 95 -9.77 -11.37 5.02
CA LEU A 95 -9.37 -12.73 4.67
C LEU A 95 -9.56 -13.68 5.88
N GLN A 96 -9.14 -13.23 7.07
CA GLN A 96 -9.30 -13.98 8.31
C GLN A 96 -10.77 -14.28 8.63
N ARG A 97 -11.66 -13.28 8.50
CA ARG A 97 -13.12 -13.46 8.74
C ARG A 97 -13.74 -14.50 7.81
N HIS A 98 -13.21 -14.62 6.61
CA HIS A 98 -13.72 -15.56 5.61
C HIS A 98 -12.97 -16.89 5.56
N GLY A 99 -12.00 -17.13 6.47
CA GLY A 99 -11.21 -18.35 6.53
C GLY A 99 -10.32 -18.57 5.30
N ILE A 100 -9.92 -17.47 4.61
CA ILE A 100 -9.06 -17.51 3.43
C ILE A 100 -7.59 -17.51 3.88
N ASP A 101 -6.73 -18.23 3.17
CA ASP A 101 -5.30 -18.30 3.44
C ASP A 101 -4.64 -16.93 3.29
N GLN A 102 -3.96 -16.48 4.36
CA GLN A 102 -3.25 -15.20 4.45
C GLN A 102 -1.78 -15.30 4.05
N THR A 103 -1.26 -16.50 3.77
CA THR A 103 0.15 -16.73 3.46
C THR A 103 0.65 -15.86 2.30
N PRO A 104 -0.10 -15.68 1.18
CA PRO A 104 0.33 -14.80 0.10
C PRO A 104 0.46 -13.34 0.53
N LEU A 105 -0.47 -12.85 1.38
CA LEU A 105 -0.46 -11.47 1.87
C LEU A 105 0.71 -11.21 2.81
N ARG A 106 1.03 -12.15 3.70
CA ARG A 106 2.19 -12.08 4.59
C ARG A 106 3.51 -12.08 3.81
N THR A 107 3.59 -12.90 2.78
CA THR A 107 4.74 -12.94 1.87
C THR A 107 4.91 -11.60 1.16
N PHE A 108 3.82 -11.04 0.63
CA PHE A 108 3.80 -9.70 0.02
C PHE A 108 4.28 -8.63 1.01
N SER A 109 3.77 -8.61 2.25
CA SER A 109 4.18 -7.67 3.30
C SER A 109 5.68 -7.79 3.62
N GLY A 110 6.25 -8.99 3.61
CA GLY A 110 7.68 -9.20 3.77
C GLY A 110 8.51 -8.58 2.64
N TYR A 111 8.07 -8.73 1.39
CA TYR A 111 8.74 -8.12 0.24
C TYR A 111 8.65 -6.59 0.26
N THR A 112 7.51 -6.02 0.61
CA THR A 112 7.34 -4.56 0.65
C THR A 112 8.13 -3.92 1.78
N SER A 113 8.22 -4.56 2.95
CA SER A 113 9.08 -4.13 4.05
C SER A 113 10.56 -4.16 3.64
N SER A 114 11.01 -5.25 3.02
CA SER A 114 12.38 -5.36 2.52
C SER A 114 12.69 -4.31 1.44
N TYR A 115 11.74 -4.01 0.57
CA TYR A 115 11.87 -2.98 -0.45
C TYR A 115 12.05 -1.59 0.18
N GLN A 116 11.20 -1.21 1.13
CA GLN A 116 11.31 0.07 1.84
C GLN A 116 12.66 0.21 2.55
N GLN A 117 13.10 -0.85 3.23
CA GLN A 117 14.40 -0.85 3.92
C GLN A 117 15.56 -0.63 2.94
N LYS A 118 15.56 -1.34 1.80
CA LYS A 118 16.60 -1.18 0.77
C LYS A 118 16.59 0.21 0.15
N PHE A 119 15.39 0.78 -0.07
CA PHE A 119 15.27 2.13 -0.57
C PHE A 119 15.82 3.17 0.42
N ASN A 120 15.56 3.02 1.72
CA ASN A 120 16.13 3.90 2.74
C ASN A 120 17.67 3.78 2.79
N GLN A 121 18.23 2.58 2.68
CA GLN A 121 19.69 2.38 2.58
C GLN A 121 20.30 3.05 1.33
N LEU A 122 19.57 3.00 0.21
CA LEU A 122 19.97 3.69 -1.01
C LEU A 122 20.02 5.21 -0.80
N VAL A 123 18.98 5.77 -0.16
CA VAL A 123 18.92 7.21 0.16
C VAL A 123 20.06 7.63 1.07
N GLU A 124 20.35 6.85 2.13
CA GLU A 124 21.48 7.11 3.03
C GLU A 124 22.81 7.09 2.28
N SER A 125 23.00 6.13 1.38
CA SER A 125 24.21 6.03 0.57
C SER A 125 24.34 7.24 -0.36
N GLN A 126 23.24 7.68 -0.96
CA GLN A 126 23.22 8.87 -1.80
C GLN A 126 23.51 10.16 -1.00
N GLN A 127 22.99 10.27 0.23
CA GLN A 127 23.31 11.41 1.11
C GLN A 127 24.80 11.45 1.47
N ARG A 128 25.44 10.31 1.72
CA ARG A 128 26.90 10.25 1.96
C ARG A 128 27.70 10.65 0.72
N LEU A 129 27.26 10.23 -0.45
CA LEU A 129 27.89 10.59 -1.72
C LEU A 129 27.73 12.08 -2.01
N GLY A 130 26.59 12.64 -1.68
CA GLY A 130 26.15 14.02 -1.92
C GLY A 130 24.86 14.04 -2.73
N LEU A 131 23.90 14.82 -2.24
CA LEU A 131 22.62 15.05 -2.94
C LEU A 131 22.78 16.06 -4.08
N ASP A 132 23.80 16.89 -3.99
CA ASP A 132 24.21 17.87 -4.99
C ASP A 132 25.76 17.93 -5.12
N ALA A 133 26.24 18.77 -6.03
CA ALA A 133 27.66 18.87 -6.31
C ALA A 133 28.49 19.55 -5.19
N GLN A 134 27.85 20.08 -4.16
CA GLN A 134 28.47 20.81 -3.05
C GLN A 134 28.38 20.10 -1.72
N SER A 135 27.64 18.97 -1.66
CA SER A 135 27.40 18.20 -0.45
C SER A 135 28.09 16.84 -0.47
N GLY A 136 28.31 16.26 0.72
CA GLY A 136 28.90 14.95 0.91
C GLY A 136 30.30 14.82 0.30
N LEU A 137 30.70 13.60 -0.05
CA LEU A 137 32.01 13.30 -0.66
C LEU A 137 32.27 14.05 -1.97
N MET A 138 31.22 14.33 -2.75
CA MET A 138 31.32 15.10 -3.98
C MET A 138 31.73 16.54 -3.70
N GLY A 139 31.18 17.18 -2.66
CA GLY A 139 31.55 18.48 -2.20
C GLY A 139 32.98 18.54 -1.67
N GLU A 140 33.40 17.57 -0.85
CA GLU A 140 34.74 17.44 -0.31
C GLU A 140 35.79 17.29 -1.43
N LEU A 141 35.51 16.44 -2.42
CA LEU A 141 36.38 16.26 -3.59
C LEU A 141 36.54 17.57 -4.35
N ARG A 142 35.46 18.29 -4.60
CA ARG A 142 35.51 19.59 -5.30
C ARG A 142 36.35 20.62 -4.55
N GLN A 143 36.17 20.72 -3.23
CA GLN A 143 36.98 21.64 -2.40
C GLN A 143 38.47 21.28 -2.46
N THR A 144 38.79 19.97 -2.42
CA THR A 144 40.19 19.52 -2.54
C THR A 144 40.79 19.89 -3.88
N VAL A 145 40.03 19.73 -4.98
CA VAL A 145 40.50 20.15 -6.32
C VAL A 145 40.75 21.65 -6.39
N GLN A 146 39.82 22.46 -5.85
CA GLN A 146 40.01 23.92 -5.79
C GLN A 146 41.27 24.32 -5.01
N GLN A 147 41.50 23.69 -3.85
CA GLN A 147 42.72 23.93 -3.06
C GLN A 147 43.98 23.53 -3.83
N LEU A 148 43.96 22.47 -4.61
CA LEU A 148 45.10 22.09 -5.46
C LEU A 148 45.33 23.11 -6.57
N GLU A 149 44.28 23.59 -7.23
CA GLU A 149 44.36 24.63 -8.26
C GLU A 149 44.96 25.95 -7.70
N GLU A 150 44.45 26.39 -6.54
CA GLU A 150 44.99 27.61 -5.85
C GLU A 150 46.47 27.44 -5.49
N ARG A 151 46.91 26.25 -5.04
CA ARG A 151 48.32 25.97 -4.72
C ARG A 151 49.19 25.97 -5.96
N LEU A 152 48.72 25.41 -7.06
CA LEU A 152 49.42 25.43 -8.33
C LEU A 152 49.58 26.85 -8.88
N ASP A 153 48.56 27.68 -8.78
CA ASP A 153 48.62 29.09 -9.20
C ASP A 153 49.64 29.88 -8.36
N GLN A 154 49.66 29.67 -7.04
CA GLN A 154 50.68 30.27 -6.15
C GLN A 154 52.08 29.86 -6.54
N LEU A 155 52.33 28.57 -6.77
CA LEU A 155 53.64 28.07 -7.21
C LEU A 155 54.06 28.65 -8.59
N GLY A 156 53.08 28.85 -9.49
CA GLY A 156 53.33 29.48 -10.78
C GLY A 156 53.73 30.94 -10.66
N GLN A 157 53.08 31.69 -9.77
CA GLN A 157 53.40 33.10 -9.52
C GLN A 157 54.74 33.28 -8.82
N ASP A 158 55.07 32.44 -7.84
CA ASP A 158 56.35 32.50 -7.11
C ASP A 158 57.54 32.19 -8.02
N ASN A 159 57.36 31.33 -9.05
CA ASN A 159 58.44 31.01 -10.01
C ASN A 159 58.61 32.04 -11.15
N LEU A 160 57.64 32.92 -11.37
CA LEU A 160 57.70 33.97 -12.40
C LEU A 160 58.27 35.30 -11.85
N THR A 161 58.53 35.42 -10.55
CA THR A 161 59.08 36.58 -9.87
C THR A 161 60.58 36.49 -9.60
N ILE A 162 61.28 35.50 -10.17
CA ILE A 162 62.73 35.34 -10.20
C ILE A 162 63.26 35.80 -11.58
#